data_fc4717a174c3dce1e62d6a195a2fd169
#
_entry.id   fc4717a174c3dce1e62d6a195a2fd169
#
_cell.length_a   1.000
_cell.length_b   1.000
_cell.length_c   1.000
_cell.angle_alpha   90.00
_cell.angle_beta   90.00
_cell.angle_gamma   90.00
#
_symmetry.space_group_name_H-M   'P 1'
#
loop_
_entity.id
_entity.type
_entity.pdbx_description
1 polymer ?
#
loop_
_entity_poly.entity_id
_entity_poly.type
_entity_poly.pdbx_seq_one_letter_code
_entity_poly.pdbx_strand_id
1 'polypeptide(L)' 'MATMEDRWFSVDEIGKHLGVSNDTVYRWIDKHSMPAHRMGRFWKFKKVEVDEWVKAGGAAETSKGERSE' A
#
# COMPACT_ATOMS: atom_id res chain seq x y z
N MET A 1 0.67 22.44 -4.55
CA MET A 1 0.62 22.05 -4.95
C MET A 1 0.68 20.71 -4.96
N ALA A 2 0.73 20.11 -5.75
CA ALA A 2 0.78 18.73 -5.84
C ALA A 2 1.82 18.12 -5.03
N THR A 3 2.52 18.89 -4.38
CA THR A 3 3.59 18.35 -3.63
C THR A 3 3.14 17.40 -2.58
N MET A 4 1.96 17.55 -2.09
CA MET A 4 1.54 16.65 -1.07
C MET A 4 1.42 15.27 -1.60
N GLU A 5 1.07 15.15 -2.84
CA GLU A 5 0.89 13.85 -3.43
C GLU A 5 2.21 13.21 -3.77
N ASP A 6 3.24 14.00 -3.86
CA ASP A 6 4.52 13.47 -4.21
C ASP A 6 5.37 13.02 -3.05
N ARG A 7 4.94 13.21 -1.84
CA ARG A 7 5.80 12.84 -0.74
C ARG A 7 5.75 11.34 -0.54
N TRP A 8 6.78 10.81 0.06
CA TRP A 8 6.85 9.39 0.32
C TRP A 8 6.12 9.07 1.61
N PHE A 9 5.46 7.94 1.62
CA PHE A 9 4.74 7.48 2.80
C PHE A 9 5.48 6.30 3.40
N SER A 10 5.48 6.20 4.73
CA SER A 10 6.09 5.05 5.38
C SER A 10 5.06 3.94 5.42
N VAL A 11 5.46 2.76 5.87
CA VAL A 11 4.54 1.64 6.00
C VAL A 11 3.38 2.03 6.91
N ASP A 12 3.70 2.68 8.02
CA ASP A 12 2.67 3.05 8.97
C ASP A 12 1.69 4.04 8.34
N GLU A 13 2.21 4.99 7.62
CA GLU A 13 1.36 5.99 6.98
C GLU A 13 0.49 5.40 5.89
N ILE A 14 1.06 4.53 5.07
CA ILE A 14 0.29 3.98 3.99
C ILE A 14 -0.76 3.00 4.56
N GLY A 15 -0.44 2.32 5.64
CA GLY A 15 -1.40 1.45 6.28
C GLY A 15 -2.59 2.23 6.79
N LYS A 16 -2.34 3.40 7.36
CA LYS A 16 -3.43 4.23 7.84
C LYS A 16 -4.26 4.77 6.69
N HIS A 17 -3.61 5.12 5.61
CA HIS A 17 -4.29 5.62 4.44
C HIS A 17 -5.24 4.55 3.87
N LEU A 18 -4.80 3.30 3.89
CA LEU A 18 -5.60 2.23 3.34
C LEU A 18 -6.50 1.57 4.38
N GLY A 19 -6.29 1.90 5.64
CA GLY A 19 -7.10 1.31 6.70
C GLY A 19 -6.72 -0.11 7.05
N VAL A 20 -5.46 -0.46 6.92
CA VAL A 20 -5.00 -1.82 7.22
C VAL A 20 -3.80 -1.78 8.13
N SER A 21 -3.46 -2.93 8.71
CA SER A 21 -2.33 -2.99 9.62
C SER A 21 -1.02 -3.05 8.84
N ASN A 22 0.09 -2.84 9.54
CA ASN A 22 1.39 -2.91 8.91
C ASN A 22 1.66 -4.32 8.40
N ASP A 23 1.21 -5.33 9.13
CA ASP A 23 1.40 -6.70 8.68
C ASP A 23 0.72 -6.92 7.34
N THR A 24 -0.44 -6.34 7.15
CA THR A 24 -1.15 -6.49 5.91
C THR A 24 -0.39 -5.80 4.79
N VAL A 25 0.19 -4.63 5.07
CA VAL A 25 0.97 -3.92 4.07
C VAL A 25 2.15 -4.79 3.63
N TYR A 26 2.87 -5.37 4.58
CA TYR A 26 4.01 -6.20 4.24
C TYR A 26 3.58 -7.44 3.43
N ARG A 27 2.45 -8.00 3.79
CA ARG A 27 1.97 -9.16 3.07
C ARG A 27 1.62 -8.79 1.63
N TRP A 28 1.02 -7.63 1.44
CA TRP A 28 0.67 -7.21 0.09
C TRP A 28 1.90 -6.92 -0.75
N ILE A 29 2.96 -6.38 -0.15
CA ILE A 29 4.19 -6.16 -0.86
C ILE A 29 4.72 -7.50 -1.36
N ASP A 30 4.68 -8.50 -0.50
CA ASP A 30 5.23 -9.81 -0.82
C ASP A 30 4.36 -10.64 -1.74
N LYS A 31 3.06 -10.63 -1.52
CA LYS A 31 2.17 -11.51 -2.26
C LYS A 31 1.34 -10.90 -3.36
N HIS A 32 1.09 -9.62 -3.27
CA HIS A 32 0.21 -8.98 -4.23
C HIS A 32 0.85 -7.88 -5.04
N SER A 33 2.16 -7.84 -5.03
CA SER A 33 2.91 -6.87 -5.84
C SER A 33 2.53 -5.41 -5.58
N MET A 34 2.28 -5.08 -4.35
CA MET A 34 1.96 -3.72 -4.00
C MET A 34 3.15 -2.83 -4.35
N PRO A 35 2.93 -1.70 -5.01
CA PRO A 35 4.05 -0.83 -5.38
C PRO A 35 4.72 -0.26 -4.15
N ALA A 36 6.00 -0.56 -3.99
CA ALA A 36 6.76 -0.11 -2.86
C ALA A 36 8.20 0.07 -3.29
N HIS A 37 8.88 0.99 -2.64
CA HIS A 37 10.28 1.28 -2.97
C HIS A 37 11.12 1.11 -1.72
N ARG A 38 12.24 0.41 -1.85
CA ARG A 38 13.08 0.16 -0.73
C ARG A 38 14.12 1.25 -0.62
N MET A 39 14.18 1.91 0.51
CA MET A 39 15.17 2.95 0.72
C MET A 39 15.93 2.59 1.97
N GLY A 40 17.13 2.06 1.78
CA GLY A 40 17.91 1.58 2.88
C GLY A 40 17.20 0.39 3.47
N ARG A 41 16.80 0.48 4.71
CA ARG A 41 16.11 -0.62 5.33
C ARG A 41 14.63 -0.33 5.47
N PHE A 42 14.15 0.76 4.88
CA PHE A 42 12.76 1.12 5.02
C PHE A 42 12.02 1.00 3.72
N TRP A 43 10.74 0.69 3.80
CA TRP A 43 9.89 0.67 2.63
C TRP A 43 9.20 2.01 2.55
N LYS A 44 9.13 2.57 1.37
CA LYS A 44 8.46 3.83 1.16
C LYS A 44 7.49 3.68 0.01
N PHE A 45 6.44 4.47 0.03
CA PHE A 45 5.38 4.34 -0.96
C PHE A 45 5.00 5.68 -1.52
N LYS A 46 4.54 5.68 -2.76
CA LYS A 46 3.99 6.88 -3.37
C LYS A 46 2.49 6.68 -3.35
N LYS A 47 1.78 7.62 -2.79
CA LYS A 47 0.34 7.50 -2.64
C LYS A 47 -0.34 7.22 -3.98
N VAL A 48 0.06 7.95 -5.02
CA VAL A 48 -0.57 7.79 -6.32
C VAL A 48 -0.39 6.38 -6.87
N GLU A 49 0.78 5.81 -6.66
CA GLU A 49 1.03 4.45 -7.14
C GLU A 49 0.18 3.44 -6.41
N VAL A 50 0.08 3.60 -5.11
CA VAL A 50 -0.68 2.67 -4.30
C VAL A 50 -2.16 2.80 -4.63
N ASP A 51 -2.64 4.02 -4.82
CA ASP A 51 -4.04 4.21 -5.14
C ASP A 51 -4.39 3.59 -6.50
N GLU A 52 -3.48 3.69 -7.46
CA GLU A 52 -3.73 3.09 -8.75
C GLU A 52 -3.75 1.57 -8.65
N TRP A 53 -2.85 1.03 -7.83
CA TRP A 53 -2.80 -0.41 -7.64
C TRP A 53 -4.10 -0.90 -6.99
N VAL A 54 -4.63 -0.15 -6.04
CA VAL A 54 -5.87 -0.52 -5.39
C VAL A 54 -7.01 -0.45 -6.39
N LYS A 55 -7.04 0.60 -7.21
CA LYS A 55 -8.07 0.73 -8.21
C LYS A 55 -8.02 -0.38 -9.23
N ALA A 56 -6.84 -0.86 -9.49
CA ALA A 56 -6.67 -1.92 -10.46
C ALA A 56 -7.05 -3.28 -9.88
N GLY A 57 -7.42 -3.31 -8.62
CA GLY A 57 -7.83 -4.56 -8.02
C GLY A 57 -6.78 -5.30 -7.23
N GLY A 58 -5.63 -4.68 -7.01
CA GLY A 58 -4.55 -5.34 -6.31
C GLY A 58 -4.94 -5.81 -4.93
N ALA A 59 -5.69 -5.00 -4.22
CA ALA A 59 -6.08 -5.36 -2.87
C ALA A 59 -7.37 -6.17 -2.85
N ALA A 60 -8.11 -6.14 -3.91
CA ALA A 60 -9.38 -6.80 -3.96
C ALA A 60 -9.31 -8.29 -3.80
N GLU A 61 -8.26 -8.88 -4.31
CA GLU A 61 -8.14 -10.25 -4.22
C GLU A 61 -8.04 -10.69 -2.82
N THR A 62 -7.42 -9.95 -1.98
CA THR A 62 -7.30 -10.27 -0.62
C THR A 62 -8.65 -10.14 0.05
N SER A 63 -9.35 -9.11 -0.28
CA SER A 63 -10.58 -8.91 0.36
C SER A 63 -11.55 -9.94 0.03
N LYS A 64 -11.46 -10.50 -1.15
CA LYS A 64 -12.33 -11.43 -1.51
C LYS A 64 -12.20 -12.56 -0.61
N GLY A 65 -11.08 -12.92 -0.29
CA GLY A 65 -10.88 -14.00 0.54
C GLY A 65 -11.38 -13.75 1.90
N GLU A 66 -11.19 -12.69 2.40
CA GLU A 66 -11.58 -12.54 3.65
C GLU A 66 -12.65 -11.73 3.82
N ARG A 67 -13.11 -11.25 2.99
CA ARG A 67 -14.03 -10.45 3.12
C ARG A 67 -14.94 -10.88 3.86
N SER A 68 -15.04 -11.49 3.89
CA SER A 68 -15.97 -11.91 4.55
C SER A 68 -15.90 -11.28 5.69
N GLU A 69 -15.27 -10.56 5.84
CA GLU A 69 -15.17 -9.92 6.83
C GLU A 69 -15.84 -9.42 7.16
#